data_a3ea8f60505d9b49c3dbb088e457add7
#
_entry.id   a3ea8f60505d9b49c3dbb088e457add7
#
_cell.length_a   1.000
_cell.length_b   1.000
_cell.length_c   1.000
_cell.angle_alpha   90.00
_cell.angle_beta   90.00
_cell.angle_gamma   90.00
#
_symmetry.space_group_name_H-M   'P 1'
#
loop_
_entity.id
_entity.type
_entity.pdbx_description
1 polymer ?
#
loop_
_entity_poly.entity_id
_entity_poly.type
_entity_poly.pdbx_seq_one_letter_code
_entity_poly.pdbx_strand_id
1 'polypeptide(L)'
;MNNIQLTQHNHVFLAKFKFSTETKDIVKECGFKFNRDTKDWWTDDLKCALALAEETGDKMRDSIFQQLENKKWQDNQAYQISDAKYPPSTWYDGFIENTIDLEWPDELTYMPYQIAFLEWWKQRTRNGYKCLLEASEMGIGKTVETVMIMNILKNPNPRYLIICPAGLKINWEREIRKWSVKNISVQRIDGEKTIDPSKLNQTNTSIINYDILPKHRETVDKIKWDLIVCDEAHYLKSPKAKRSQAVLGGGEFKPLEGRKLFLTGTPLINRPAELWSLVKACDPNGLGSHWHRFHERYCEGHKNEWGGWNLTGARHLDELQVKLRSSFMMRRRTDDVLDQLPAIRRQAIVLPVNGNADLIHAEQQAYDTHEQIKQDLEEAKKSMDDDIESRIKQLRSGLKLAFGELSKARKRVG
;
A
#
# COMPACT_ATOMS: atom_id res chain seq x y z
N MET A 1 7.81 -26.64 37.39
CA MET A 1 7.31 -26.49 35.99
C MET A 1 6.19 -25.49 36.04
N ASN A 2 6.38 -24.37 35.39
CA ASN A 2 5.43 -23.27 35.41
C ASN A 2 4.16 -23.66 34.65
N ASN A 3 3.02 -23.75 35.36
CA ASN A 3 1.73 -24.15 34.80
C ASN A 3 1.16 -23.03 33.89
N ILE A 4 1.82 -22.77 32.74
CA ILE A 4 1.32 -21.89 31.70
C ILE A 4 0.59 -22.77 30.69
N GLN A 5 -0.67 -22.47 30.40
CA GLN A 5 -1.49 -23.18 29.41
C GLN A 5 -1.82 -22.24 28.26
N LEU A 6 -1.59 -22.71 27.03
CA LEU A 6 -2.04 -22.03 25.83
C LEU A 6 -3.45 -22.50 25.45
N THR A 7 -4.26 -21.55 25.01
CA THR A 7 -5.55 -21.80 24.37
C THR A 7 -5.66 -20.98 23.10
N GLN A 8 -6.22 -21.55 22.04
CA GLN A 8 -6.44 -20.86 20.77
C GLN A 8 -7.92 -20.57 20.58
N HIS A 9 -8.24 -19.32 20.26
CA HIS A 9 -9.57 -18.87 19.85
C HIS A 9 -9.45 -18.17 18.49
N ASN A 10 -9.90 -18.81 17.43
CA ASN A 10 -9.68 -18.39 16.04
C ASN A 10 -8.18 -18.22 15.73
N HIS A 11 -7.73 -16.99 15.49
CA HIS A 11 -6.33 -16.66 15.19
C HIS A 11 -5.56 -16.08 16.37
N VAL A 12 -6.16 -16.09 17.57
CA VAL A 12 -5.57 -15.51 18.78
C VAL A 12 -5.22 -16.61 19.78
N PHE A 13 -4.02 -16.54 20.31
CA PHE A 13 -3.54 -17.41 21.39
C PHE A 13 -3.58 -16.66 22.71
N LEU A 14 -4.12 -17.31 23.72
CA LEU A 14 -4.20 -16.79 25.08
C LEU A 14 -3.32 -17.66 25.99
N ALA A 15 -2.47 -16.99 26.80
CA ALA A 15 -1.66 -17.64 27.83
C ALA A 15 -2.34 -17.47 29.20
N LYS A 16 -2.74 -18.60 29.79
CA LYS A 16 -3.32 -18.67 31.15
C LYS A 16 -2.34 -19.30 32.13
N PHE A 17 -2.06 -18.59 33.22
CA PHE A 17 -1.12 -19.05 34.24
C PHE A 17 -1.42 -18.47 35.63
N LYS A 18 -0.91 -19.12 36.67
CA LYS A 18 -0.91 -18.53 38.01
C LYS A 18 0.17 -17.46 38.06
N PHE A 19 -0.21 -16.24 38.42
CA PHE A 19 0.67 -15.08 38.39
C PHE A 19 1.90 -15.30 39.31
N SER A 20 3.08 -15.16 38.72
CA SER A 20 4.36 -14.91 39.35
C SER A 20 5.17 -13.98 38.45
N THR A 21 6.16 -13.30 39.01
CA THR A 21 7.04 -12.42 38.20
C THR A 21 7.73 -13.22 37.11
N GLU A 22 8.22 -14.40 37.44
CA GLU A 22 8.90 -15.30 36.51
C GLU A 22 8.00 -15.75 35.34
N THR A 23 6.78 -16.23 35.62
CA THR A 23 5.83 -16.64 34.57
C THR A 23 5.38 -15.48 33.68
N LYS A 24 5.20 -14.30 34.26
CA LYS A 24 4.90 -13.08 33.52
C LYS A 24 6.03 -12.71 32.57
N ASP A 25 7.28 -12.79 33.04
CA ASP A 25 8.44 -12.40 32.23
C ASP A 25 8.65 -13.39 31.09
N ILE A 26 8.52 -14.69 31.30
CA ILE A 26 8.53 -15.72 30.24
C ILE A 26 7.49 -15.40 29.14
N VAL A 27 6.24 -15.15 29.53
CA VAL A 27 5.15 -14.87 28.58
C VAL A 27 5.41 -13.56 27.80
N LYS A 28 5.97 -12.57 28.45
CA LYS A 28 6.33 -11.29 27.85
C LYS A 28 7.53 -11.42 26.89
N GLU A 29 8.55 -12.18 27.26
CA GLU A 29 9.74 -12.45 26.43
C GLU A 29 9.36 -13.23 25.17
N CYS A 30 8.40 -14.15 25.26
CA CYS A 30 7.82 -14.82 24.08
C CYS A 30 6.95 -13.91 23.20
N GLY A 31 6.78 -12.62 23.56
CA GLY A 31 6.10 -11.63 22.72
C GLY A 31 4.59 -11.51 22.91
N PHE A 32 4.05 -12.09 23.98
CA PHE A 32 2.63 -11.90 24.33
C PHE A 32 2.37 -10.49 24.86
N LYS A 33 1.19 -9.96 24.59
CA LYS A 33 0.73 -8.63 25.02
C LYS A 33 -0.34 -8.79 26.09
N PHE A 34 -0.32 -7.90 27.07
CA PHE A 34 -1.35 -7.88 28.12
C PHE A 34 -2.51 -6.98 27.73
N ASN A 35 -3.71 -7.54 27.70
CA ASN A 35 -4.95 -6.76 27.55
C ASN A 35 -5.46 -6.34 28.93
N ARG A 36 -5.55 -5.03 29.18
CA ARG A 36 -5.98 -4.47 30.47
C ARG A 36 -7.47 -4.66 30.76
N ASP A 37 -8.28 -4.72 29.69
CA ASP A 37 -9.75 -4.83 29.82
C ASP A 37 -10.17 -6.26 30.15
N THR A 38 -9.62 -7.25 29.44
CA THR A 38 -9.91 -8.67 29.65
C THR A 38 -8.97 -9.33 30.68
N LYS A 39 -7.88 -8.66 31.06
CA LYS A 39 -6.80 -9.17 31.94
C LYS A 39 -6.11 -10.43 31.45
N ASP A 40 -6.11 -10.63 30.12
CA ASP A 40 -5.50 -11.80 29.46
C ASP A 40 -4.17 -11.41 28.79
N TRP A 41 -3.25 -12.38 28.74
CA TRP A 41 -2.07 -12.32 27.90
C TRP A 41 -2.37 -12.98 26.56
N TRP A 42 -2.14 -12.29 25.46
CA TRP A 42 -2.53 -12.74 24.14
C TRP A 42 -1.48 -12.44 23.06
N THR A 43 -1.49 -13.26 21.99
CA THR A 43 -0.76 -13.01 20.74
C THR A 43 -1.57 -13.58 19.57
N ASP A 44 -1.43 -12.97 18.40
CA ASP A 44 -1.90 -13.46 17.11
C ASP A 44 -0.72 -13.90 16.22
N ASP A 45 0.50 -13.82 16.73
CA ASP A 45 1.73 -14.26 16.05
C ASP A 45 2.02 -15.74 16.39
N LEU A 46 1.98 -16.58 15.34
CA LEU A 46 2.31 -18.01 15.45
C LEU A 46 3.71 -18.28 15.98
N LYS A 47 4.69 -17.41 15.68
CA LYS A 47 6.06 -17.57 16.18
C LYS A 47 6.14 -17.31 17.68
N CYS A 48 5.44 -16.28 18.15
CA CYS A 48 5.34 -15.98 19.58
C CYS A 48 4.63 -17.12 20.32
N ALA A 49 3.53 -17.64 19.76
CA ALA A 49 2.79 -18.76 20.33
C ALA A 49 3.65 -20.04 20.35
N LEU A 50 4.39 -20.32 19.28
CA LEU A 50 5.30 -21.47 19.21
C LEU A 50 6.42 -21.35 20.24
N ALA A 51 7.06 -20.20 20.36
CA ALA A 51 8.13 -19.97 21.33
C ALA A 51 7.66 -20.25 22.77
N LEU A 52 6.46 -19.77 23.12
CA LEU A 52 5.90 -20.07 24.45
C LEU A 52 5.55 -21.55 24.63
N ALA A 53 5.01 -22.22 23.59
CA ALA A 53 4.69 -23.63 23.63
C ALA A 53 5.95 -24.50 23.75
N GLU A 54 7.06 -24.12 23.12
CA GLU A 54 8.36 -24.79 23.25
C GLU A 54 8.96 -24.59 24.65
N GLU A 55 8.93 -23.38 25.18
CA GLU A 55 9.46 -23.06 26.50
C GLU A 55 8.70 -23.77 27.62
N THR A 56 7.40 -23.95 27.45
CA THR A 56 6.52 -24.56 28.46
C THR A 56 6.26 -26.05 28.25
N GLY A 57 6.62 -26.61 27.10
CA GLY A 57 6.28 -27.95 26.69
C GLY A 57 4.77 -28.15 26.49
N ASP A 58 4.06 -27.11 26.06
CA ASP A 58 2.62 -27.15 25.85
C ASP A 58 2.24 -28.11 24.70
N LYS A 59 1.18 -28.88 24.91
CA LYS A 59 0.65 -29.86 23.93
C LYS A 59 0.24 -29.25 22.58
N MET A 60 0.02 -27.94 22.52
CA MET A 60 -0.31 -27.22 21.27
C MET A 60 0.89 -26.98 20.38
N ARG A 61 2.13 -27.23 20.83
CA ARG A 61 3.37 -26.99 20.08
C ARG A 61 3.32 -27.54 18.66
N ASP A 62 2.98 -28.80 18.51
CA ASP A 62 3.00 -29.46 17.18
C ASP A 62 1.92 -28.89 16.25
N SER A 63 0.73 -28.58 16.79
CA SER A 63 -0.34 -27.93 16.03
C SER A 63 0.06 -26.52 15.57
N ILE A 64 0.69 -25.73 16.43
CA ILE A 64 1.17 -24.39 16.10
C ILE A 64 2.30 -24.46 15.08
N PHE A 65 3.21 -25.42 15.23
CA PHE A 65 4.28 -25.66 14.26
C PHE A 65 3.73 -25.98 12.86
N GLN A 66 2.73 -26.87 12.76
CA GLN A 66 2.06 -27.18 11.48
C GLN A 66 1.37 -25.97 10.87
N GLN A 67 0.71 -25.13 11.69
CA GLN A 67 0.09 -23.90 11.21
C GLN A 67 1.16 -22.92 10.64
N LEU A 68 2.32 -22.82 11.29
CA LEU A 68 3.43 -21.97 10.83
C LEU A 68 4.03 -22.48 9.51
N GLU A 69 4.26 -23.80 9.38
CA GLU A 69 4.77 -24.39 8.13
C GLU A 69 3.77 -24.24 6.98
N ASN A 70 2.48 -24.45 7.22
CA ASN A 70 1.43 -24.22 6.24
C ASN A 70 1.39 -22.75 5.79
N LYS A 71 1.56 -21.80 6.73
CA LYS A 71 1.64 -20.38 6.39
C LYS A 71 2.86 -20.07 5.54
N LYS A 72 4.03 -20.60 5.89
CA LYS A 72 5.26 -20.42 5.08
C LYS A 72 5.09 -20.96 3.67
N TRP A 73 4.48 -22.14 3.52
CA TRP A 73 4.21 -22.73 2.23
C TRP A 73 3.26 -21.85 1.39
N GLN A 74 2.18 -21.35 1.99
CA GLN A 74 1.23 -20.45 1.33
C GLN A 74 1.88 -19.12 0.93
N ASP A 75 2.75 -18.56 1.78
CA ASP A 75 3.47 -17.33 1.50
C ASP A 75 4.49 -17.53 0.36
N ASN A 76 5.16 -18.68 0.32
CA ASN A 76 6.06 -19.03 -0.79
C ASN A 76 5.29 -19.19 -2.10
N GLN A 77 4.14 -19.87 -2.11
CA GLN A 77 3.27 -19.94 -3.29
C GLN A 77 2.83 -18.55 -3.75
N ALA A 78 2.41 -17.68 -2.84
CA ALA A 78 2.00 -16.32 -3.20
C ALA A 78 3.15 -15.52 -3.82
N TYR A 79 4.37 -15.69 -3.29
CA TYR A 79 5.55 -15.09 -3.88
C TYR A 79 5.80 -15.60 -5.30
N GLN A 80 5.76 -16.92 -5.49
CA GLN A 80 5.95 -17.54 -6.81
C GLN A 80 4.92 -17.04 -7.83
N ILE A 81 3.64 -16.97 -7.46
CA ILE A 81 2.59 -16.41 -8.33
C ILE A 81 2.86 -14.94 -8.64
N SER A 82 3.23 -14.16 -7.64
CA SER A 82 3.54 -12.74 -7.81
C SER A 82 4.80 -12.49 -8.67
N ASP A 83 5.75 -13.43 -8.67
CA ASP A 83 7.03 -13.34 -9.40
C ASP A 83 6.97 -13.99 -10.78
N ALA A 84 5.98 -14.85 -11.04
CA ALA A 84 5.86 -15.59 -12.29
C ALA A 84 5.73 -14.64 -13.47
N LYS A 85 6.61 -14.80 -14.44
CA LYS A 85 6.58 -14.10 -15.72
C LYS A 85 5.33 -14.46 -16.51
N TYR A 86 5.09 -15.76 -16.64
CA TYR A 86 3.85 -16.40 -17.07
C TYR A 86 3.57 -17.54 -16.11
N PRO A 87 2.39 -17.61 -15.50
CA PRO A 87 2.00 -18.86 -14.86
C PRO A 87 2.08 -19.96 -15.92
N PRO A 88 2.64 -21.15 -15.65
CA PRO A 88 2.65 -22.25 -16.58
C PRO A 88 1.25 -22.49 -17.14
N SER A 89 1.12 -22.93 -18.40
CA SER A 89 -0.18 -23.23 -19.02
C SER A 89 -1.01 -24.18 -18.15
N THR A 90 -0.36 -25.12 -17.47
CA THR A 90 -0.97 -26.03 -16.48
C THR A 90 -1.63 -25.29 -15.30
N TRP A 91 -1.25 -24.06 -15.02
CA TRP A 91 -1.94 -23.24 -14.03
C TRP A 91 -3.28 -22.73 -14.57
N TYR A 92 -3.35 -22.44 -15.86
CA TYR A 92 -4.59 -22.00 -16.50
C TYR A 92 -5.61 -23.12 -16.60
N ASP A 93 -5.18 -24.33 -16.95
CA ASP A 93 -6.06 -25.49 -17.10
C ASP A 93 -6.72 -25.82 -15.74
N GLY A 94 -5.95 -25.87 -14.67
CA GLY A 94 -6.49 -26.05 -13.30
C GLY A 94 -7.26 -24.82 -12.76
N PHE A 95 -6.96 -23.60 -13.25
CA PHE A 95 -7.68 -22.38 -12.85
C PHE A 95 -8.99 -22.19 -13.63
N ILE A 96 -9.02 -22.50 -14.90
CA ILE A 96 -10.24 -22.45 -15.71
C ILE A 96 -11.27 -23.45 -15.19
N GLU A 97 -10.86 -24.66 -14.83
CA GLU A 97 -11.75 -25.64 -14.19
C GLU A 97 -12.26 -25.19 -12.80
N ASN A 98 -11.46 -24.46 -12.03
CA ASN A 98 -11.85 -23.92 -10.70
C ASN A 98 -12.48 -22.53 -10.77
N THR A 99 -12.47 -21.85 -11.93
CA THR A 99 -13.07 -20.54 -12.16
C THR A 99 -14.38 -20.61 -12.93
N ILE A 100 -15.12 -21.71 -12.79
CA ILE A 100 -16.45 -21.95 -13.41
C ILE A 100 -17.42 -20.76 -13.20
N ASP A 101 -17.18 -19.91 -12.21
CA ASP A 101 -17.96 -18.69 -11.94
C ASP A 101 -17.37 -17.41 -12.59
N LEU A 102 -16.33 -17.50 -13.43
CA LEU A 102 -15.75 -16.32 -14.08
C LEU A 102 -16.43 -16.09 -15.42
N GLU A 103 -17.41 -15.22 -15.42
CA GLU A 103 -18.03 -14.71 -16.62
C GLU A 103 -17.24 -13.50 -17.14
N TRP A 104 -17.23 -13.31 -18.46
CA TRP A 104 -16.69 -12.12 -19.12
C TRP A 104 -17.68 -11.59 -20.16
N PRO A 105 -17.62 -10.29 -20.49
CA PRO A 105 -18.45 -9.73 -21.55
C PRO A 105 -18.17 -10.41 -22.91
N ASP A 106 -19.19 -10.60 -23.74
CA ASP A 106 -19.17 -11.42 -24.97
C ASP A 106 -18.03 -11.11 -25.95
N GLU A 107 -17.57 -9.87 -26.02
CA GLU A 107 -16.53 -9.43 -26.97
C GLU A 107 -15.15 -9.19 -26.31
N LEU A 108 -14.99 -9.50 -25.03
CA LEU A 108 -13.78 -9.19 -24.27
C LEU A 108 -13.16 -10.45 -23.70
N THR A 109 -11.82 -10.48 -23.65
CA THR A 109 -11.08 -11.61 -23.08
C THR A 109 -10.11 -11.09 -22.02
N TYR A 110 -10.06 -11.75 -20.87
CA TYR A 110 -9.06 -11.47 -19.87
C TYR A 110 -7.72 -12.06 -20.27
N MET A 111 -6.67 -11.31 -20.00
CA MET A 111 -5.31 -11.80 -20.22
C MET A 111 -4.95 -12.86 -19.15
N PRO A 112 -4.14 -13.86 -19.50
CA PRO A 112 -3.75 -14.92 -18.59
C PRO A 112 -3.21 -14.41 -17.23
N TYR A 113 -2.36 -13.40 -17.24
CA TYR A 113 -1.82 -12.82 -16.00
C TYR A 113 -2.88 -12.13 -15.12
N GLN A 114 -4.00 -11.65 -15.71
CA GLN A 114 -5.14 -11.11 -14.97
C GLN A 114 -5.91 -12.22 -14.26
N ILE A 115 -6.06 -13.36 -14.91
CA ILE A 115 -6.67 -14.56 -14.28
C ILE A 115 -5.81 -15.03 -13.12
N ALA A 116 -4.49 -15.07 -13.28
CA ALA A 116 -3.56 -15.41 -12.20
C ALA A 116 -3.62 -14.41 -11.02
N PHE A 117 -3.81 -13.11 -11.31
CA PHE A 117 -4.06 -12.12 -10.26
C PHE A 117 -5.34 -12.44 -9.48
N LEU A 118 -6.41 -12.78 -10.16
CA LEU A 118 -7.67 -13.10 -9.52
C LEU A 118 -7.54 -14.31 -8.57
N GLU A 119 -6.79 -15.33 -8.99
CA GLU A 119 -6.55 -16.50 -8.14
C GLU A 119 -5.67 -16.18 -6.93
N TRP A 120 -4.61 -15.39 -7.14
CA TRP A 120 -3.81 -14.85 -6.03
C TRP A 120 -4.68 -14.07 -5.05
N TRP A 121 -5.57 -13.21 -5.54
CA TRP A 121 -6.51 -12.45 -4.70
C TRP A 121 -7.44 -13.35 -3.91
N LYS A 122 -8.02 -14.39 -4.53
CA LYS A 122 -8.84 -15.40 -3.86
C LYS A 122 -8.07 -16.11 -2.74
N GLN A 123 -6.86 -16.57 -3.04
CA GLN A 123 -6.00 -17.26 -2.10
C GLN A 123 -5.67 -16.36 -0.89
N ARG A 124 -5.23 -15.12 -1.14
CA ARG A 124 -4.89 -14.19 -0.05
C ARG A 124 -6.10 -13.85 0.82
N THR A 125 -7.26 -13.67 0.22
CA THR A 125 -8.51 -13.39 0.95
C THR A 125 -8.96 -14.58 1.79
N ARG A 126 -8.82 -15.80 1.28
CA ARG A 126 -9.08 -17.04 2.05
C ARG A 126 -8.12 -17.20 3.23
N ASN A 127 -6.88 -16.75 3.06
CA ASN A 127 -5.88 -16.75 4.12
C ASN A 127 -6.04 -15.61 5.14
N GLY A 128 -7.16 -14.87 5.08
CA GLY A 128 -7.52 -13.85 6.06
C GLY A 128 -7.03 -12.43 5.77
N TYR A 129 -6.33 -12.20 4.66
CA TYR A 129 -5.94 -10.84 4.29
C TYR A 129 -7.16 -10.00 3.91
N LYS A 130 -7.35 -8.90 4.62
CA LYS A 130 -8.44 -7.94 4.37
C LYS A 130 -8.02 -6.78 3.48
N CYS A 131 -6.73 -6.54 3.37
CA CYS A 131 -6.16 -5.46 2.57
C CYS A 131 -5.05 -6.04 1.70
N LEU A 132 -5.09 -5.76 0.39
CA LEU A 132 -4.14 -6.25 -0.60
C LEU A 132 -3.65 -5.09 -1.46
N LEU A 133 -2.43 -5.20 -1.98
CA LEU A 133 -1.78 -4.19 -2.81
C LEU A 133 -1.48 -4.77 -4.19
N GLU A 134 -2.15 -4.27 -5.21
CA GLU A 134 -1.82 -4.49 -6.61
C GLU A 134 -0.87 -3.39 -7.08
N ALA A 135 0.40 -3.74 -7.18
CA ALA A 135 1.51 -2.82 -7.43
C ALA A 135 2.16 -3.03 -8.80
N SER A 136 1.49 -3.71 -9.71
CA SER A 136 2.00 -3.91 -11.08
C SER A 136 2.11 -2.61 -11.87
N GLU A 137 2.97 -2.59 -12.89
CA GLU A 137 3.24 -1.41 -13.69
C GLU A 137 1.99 -0.84 -14.37
N MET A 138 2.09 0.38 -14.86
CA MET A 138 1.00 1.01 -15.60
C MET A 138 0.73 0.23 -16.90
N GLY A 139 -0.54 0.21 -17.34
CA GLY A 139 -0.93 -0.46 -18.59
C GLY A 139 -1.26 -1.96 -18.46
N ILE A 140 -0.97 -2.62 -17.34
CA ILE A 140 -1.28 -4.05 -17.13
C ILE A 140 -2.78 -4.33 -16.96
N GLY A 141 -3.59 -3.29 -16.71
CA GLY A 141 -5.04 -3.47 -16.60
C GLY A 141 -5.54 -3.68 -15.17
N LYS A 142 -4.93 -3.06 -14.18
CA LYS A 142 -5.34 -3.10 -12.76
C LYS A 142 -6.83 -2.80 -12.56
N THR A 143 -7.39 -1.90 -13.36
CA THR A 143 -8.82 -1.58 -13.36
C THR A 143 -9.66 -2.78 -13.79
N VAL A 144 -9.24 -3.48 -14.84
CA VAL A 144 -9.89 -4.72 -15.31
C VAL A 144 -9.85 -5.79 -14.23
N GLU A 145 -8.69 -6.04 -13.63
CA GLU A 145 -8.51 -6.97 -12.51
C GLU A 145 -9.44 -6.65 -11.33
N THR A 146 -9.65 -5.37 -11.05
CA THR A 146 -10.61 -4.93 -10.03
C THR A 146 -12.05 -5.29 -10.42
N VAL A 147 -12.45 -5.06 -11.66
CA VAL A 147 -13.80 -5.40 -12.12
C VAL A 147 -14.01 -6.92 -12.16
N MET A 148 -12.98 -7.71 -12.48
CA MET A 148 -13.02 -9.17 -12.34
C MET A 148 -13.35 -9.59 -10.90
N ILE A 149 -12.75 -8.97 -9.88
CA ILE A 149 -13.12 -9.22 -8.48
C ILE A 149 -14.59 -8.88 -8.23
N MET A 150 -15.07 -7.74 -8.74
CA MET A 150 -16.47 -7.33 -8.58
C MET A 150 -17.42 -8.34 -9.21
N ASN A 151 -17.06 -8.92 -10.37
CA ASN A 151 -17.87 -9.93 -11.07
C ASN A 151 -18.00 -11.23 -10.25
N ILE A 152 -16.95 -11.68 -9.57
CA ILE A 152 -16.97 -12.95 -8.82
C ILE A 152 -17.54 -12.87 -7.41
N LEU A 153 -17.70 -11.68 -6.83
CA LEU A 153 -18.26 -11.52 -5.49
C LEU A 153 -19.72 -11.95 -5.46
N LYS A 154 -20.05 -12.95 -4.61
CA LYS A 154 -21.35 -13.64 -4.59
C LYS A 154 -22.46 -12.87 -3.82
N ASN A 155 -22.24 -11.61 -3.43
CA ASN A 155 -23.31 -10.83 -2.79
C ASN A 155 -24.35 -10.44 -3.85
N PRO A 156 -25.65 -10.72 -3.66
CA PRO A 156 -26.69 -10.36 -4.62
C PRO A 156 -26.91 -8.83 -4.73
N ASN A 157 -26.53 -8.08 -3.70
CA ASN A 157 -26.57 -6.62 -3.70
C ASN A 157 -25.23 -6.04 -3.22
N PRO A 158 -24.17 -6.19 -4.04
CA PRO A 158 -22.82 -5.82 -3.63
C PRO A 158 -22.64 -4.31 -3.54
N ARG A 159 -21.75 -3.87 -2.64
CA ARG A 159 -21.45 -2.46 -2.39
C ARG A 159 -19.98 -2.21 -2.57
N TYR A 160 -19.65 -1.38 -3.53
CA TYR A 160 -18.28 -1.05 -3.91
C TYR A 160 -18.00 0.44 -3.74
N LEU A 161 -16.89 0.77 -3.10
CA LEU A 161 -16.39 2.14 -2.98
C LEU A 161 -15.07 2.26 -3.77
N ILE A 162 -15.07 3.09 -4.80
CA ILE A 162 -13.86 3.41 -5.57
C ILE A 162 -13.38 4.79 -5.15
N ILE A 163 -12.17 4.85 -4.61
CA ILE A 163 -11.50 6.09 -4.20
C ILE A 163 -10.34 6.30 -5.17
N CYS A 164 -10.39 7.35 -5.97
CA CYS A 164 -9.41 7.62 -7.02
C CYS A 164 -9.11 9.12 -7.15
N PRO A 165 -8.07 9.53 -7.89
CA PRO A 165 -7.89 10.92 -8.30
C PRO A 165 -9.11 11.47 -9.06
N ALA A 166 -9.42 12.75 -8.88
CA ALA A 166 -10.62 13.37 -9.43
C ALA A 166 -10.79 13.16 -10.95
N GLY A 167 -9.70 13.26 -11.71
CA GLY A 167 -9.69 13.07 -13.17
C GLY A 167 -9.97 11.64 -13.63
N LEU A 168 -9.85 10.65 -12.75
CA LEU A 168 -10.05 9.23 -13.11
C LEU A 168 -11.47 8.74 -12.88
N LYS A 169 -12.36 9.50 -12.24
CA LYS A 169 -13.72 9.06 -11.91
C LYS A 169 -14.54 8.64 -13.15
N ILE A 170 -14.44 9.39 -14.23
CA ILE A 170 -15.14 9.09 -15.49
C ILE A 170 -14.58 7.81 -16.12
N ASN A 171 -13.25 7.65 -16.09
CA ASN A 171 -12.61 6.46 -16.61
C ASN A 171 -13.05 5.21 -15.84
N TRP A 172 -13.07 5.28 -14.50
CA TRP A 172 -13.57 4.19 -13.66
C TRP A 172 -15.01 3.79 -13.99
N GLU A 173 -15.91 4.76 -14.16
CA GLU A 173 -17.28 4.48 -14.56
C GLU A 173 -17.35 3.75 -15.92
N ARG A 174 -16.57 4.22 -16.91
CA ARG A 174 -16.51 3.60 -18.25
C ARG A 174 -15.99 2.17 -18.20
N GLU A 175 -14.91 1.93 -17.47
CA GLU A 175 -14.31 0.61 -17.33
C GLU A 175 -15.25 -0.37 -16.59
N ILE A 176 -15.92 0.07 -15.53
CA ILE A 176 -16.90 -0.76 -14.83
C ILE A 176 -18.03 -1.14 -15.76
N ARG A 177 -18.59 -0.21 -16.55
CA ARG A 177 -19.65 -0.49 -17.52
C ARG A 177 -19.19 -1.43 -18.63
N LYS A 178 -17.92 -1.34 -19.03
CA LYS A 178 -17.34 -2.16 -20.10
C LYS A 178 -17.08 -3.60 -19.66
N TRP A 179 -16.55 -3.80 -18.46
CA TRP A 179 -16.05 -5.09 -18.01
C TRP A 179 -16.97 -5.82 -17.02
N SER A 180 -18.03 -5.16 -16.54
CA SER A 180 -18.97 -5.82 -15.64
C SER A 180 -19.93 -6.72 -16.42
N VAL A 181 -20.05 -7.97 -16.00
CA VAL A 181 -21.06 -8.93 -16.46
C VAL A 181 -22.37 -8.79 -15.67
N LYS A 182 -22.35 -8.04 -14.58
CA LYS A 182 -23.51 -7.77 -13.73
C LYS A 182 -24.10 -6.40 -14.06
N ASN A 183 -25.41 -6.26 -13.89
CA ASN A 183 -26.04 -4.93 -13.96
C ASN A 183 -25.68 -4.11 -12.73
N ILE A 184 -24.51 -3.48 -12.75
CA ILE A 184 -23.97 -2.67 -11.65
C ILE A 184 -24.34 -1.20 -11.85
N SER A 185 -25.13 -0.66 -10.93
CA SER A 185 -25.41 0.78 -10.89
C SER A 185 -24.18 1.54 -10.37
N VAL A 186 -23.83 2.63 -11.05
CA VAL A 186 -22.63 3.44 -10.72
C VAL A 186 -23.06 4.89 -10.44
N GLN A 187 -22.57 5.42 -9.32
CA GLN A 187 -22.73 6.83 -8.94
C GLN A 187 -21.35 7.49 -8.77
N ARG A 188 -21.13 8.59 -9.49
CA ARG A 188 -20.01 9.48 -9.20
C ARG A 188 -20.42 10.51 -8.15
N ILE A 189 -19.54 10.71 -7.18
CA ILE A 189 -19.69 11.74 -6.16
C ILE A 189 -18.79 12.90 -6.56
N ASP A 190 -19.42 13.98 -7.02
CA ASP A 190 -18.76 15.19 -7.49
C ASP A 190 -19.09 16.37 -6.60
N GLY A 191 -18.07 17.13 -6.21
CA GLY A 191 -18.20 18.33 -5.40
C GLY A 191 -18.38 18.08 -3.91
N GLU A 192 -18.63 19.17 -3.20
CA GLU A 192 -18.68 19.23 -1.73
C GLU A 192 -20.11 19.16 -1.16
N LYS A 193 -21.13 19.05 -2.00
CA LYS A 193 -22.51 18.97 -1.56
C LYS A 193 -22.76 17.68 -0.79
N THR A 194 -23.59 17.76 0.24
CA THR A 194 -23.98 16.61 1.03
C THR A 194 -24.54 15.50 0.13
N ILE A 195 -23.99 14.31 0.28
CA ILE A 195 -24.48 13.13 -0.44
C ILE A 195 -25.79 12.70 0.21
N ASP A 196 -26.81 12.46 -0.59
CA ASP A 196 -28.04 11.83 -0.14
C ASP A 196 -27.75 10.35 0.23
N PRO A 197 -27.88 9.96 1.51
CA PRO A 197 -27.61 8.58 1.93
C PRO A 197 -28.52 7.56 1.22
N SER A 198 -29.74 7.97 0.83
CA SER A 198 -30.68 7.08 0.16
C SER A 198 -30.20 6.71 -1.24
N LYS A 199 -29.63 7.64 -1.97
CA LYS A 199 -29.02 7.39 -3.29
C LYS A 199 -27.79 6.47 -3.17
N LEU A 200 -26.94 6.70 -2.15
CA LEU A 200 -25.83 5.81 -1.88
C LEU A 200 -26.33 4.38 -1.60
N ASN A 201 -27.40 4.22 -0.84
CA ASN A 201 -27.96 2.91 -0.53
C ASN A 201 -28.60 2.17 -1.72
N GLN A 202 -28.96 2.88 -2.76
CA GLN A 202 -29.56 2.31 -3.97
C GLN A 202 -28.55 1.97 -5.06
N THR A 203 -27.30 2.41 -4.91
CA THR A 203 -26.27 2.27 -5.94
C THR A 203 -25.23 1.22 -5.55
N ASN A 204 -24.91 0.30 -6.45
CA ASN A 204 -23.90 -0.72 -6.18
C ASN A 204 -22.50 -0.15 -6.03
N THR A 205 -22.11 0.77 -6.91
CA THR A 205 -20.76 1.36 -6.93
C THR A 205 -20.80 2.86 -6.74
N SER A 206 -20.05 3.34 -5.76
CA SER A 206 -19.83 4.78 -5.53
C SER A 206 -18.37 5.12 -5.84
N ILE A 207 -18.16 6.14 -6.68
CA ILE A 207 -16.84 6.62 -7.07
C ILE A 207 -16.63 8.01 -6.48
N ILE A 208 -15.59 8.16 -5.66
CA ILE A 208 -15.27 9.41 -4.95
C ILE A 208 -13.78 9.72 -5.07
N ASN A 209 -13.39 10.99 -5.03
CA ASN A 209 -11.98 11.33 -4.99
C ASN A 209 -11.47 11.57 -3.56
N TYR A 210 -10.16 11.39 -3.40
CA TYR A 210 -9.49 11.47 -2.10
C TYR A 210 -9.75 12.76 -1.33
N ASP A 211 -9.80 13.89 -2.02
CA ASP A 211 -9.84 15.21 -1.37
C ASP A 211 -11.20 15.54 -0.76
N ILE A 212 -12.29 15.00 -1.33
CA ILE A 212 -13.63 15.21 -0.81
C ILE A 212 -14.09 14.09 0.14
N LEU A 213 -13.46 12.92 0.12
CA LEU A 213 -13.80 11.80 0.99
C LEU A 213 -13.89 12.19 2.49
N PRO A 214 -12.96 12.99 3.07
CA PRO A 214 -13.06 13.37 4.49
C PRO A 214 -14.37 14.08 4.84
N LYS A 215 -14.92 14.88 3.92
CA LYS A 215 -16.17 15.61 4.11
C LYS A 215 -17.41 14.70 4.07
N HIS A 216 -17.30 13.55 3.43
CA HIS A 216 -18.41 12.61 3.24
C HIS A 216 -18.31 11.35 4.12
N ARG A 217 -17.32 11.30 5.02
CA ARG A 217 -17.06 10.12 5.84
C ARG A 217 -18.27 9.66 6.66
N GLU A 218 -19.01 10.59 7.28
CA GLU A 218 -20.20 10.24 8.06
C GLU A 218 -21.25 9.48 7.23
N THR A 219 -21.42 9.85 5.96
CA THR A 219 -22.35 9.16 5.06
C THR A 219 -21.78 7.84 4.54
N VAL A 220 -20.50 7.83 4.20
CA VAL A 220 -19.77 6.64 3.69
C VAL A 220 -19.69 5.55 4.77
N ASP A 221 -19.53 5.92 6.03
CA ASP A 221 -19.45 4.99 7.17
C ASP A 221 -20.77 4.27 7.47
N LYS A 222 -21.90 4.81 7.02
CA LYS A 222 -23.21 4.16 7.17
C LYS A 222 -23.41 2.96 6.24
N ILE A 223 -22.53 2.81 5.23
CA ILE A 223 -22.59 1.74 4.25
C ILE A 223 -21.60 0.62 4.61
N LYS A 224 -22.07 -0.62 4.56
CA LYS A 224 -21.22 -1.80 4.66
C LYS A 224 -20.65 -2.13 3.27
N TRP A 225 -19.38 -1.85 3.07
CA TRP A 225 -18.71 -2.06 1.79
C TRP A 225 -18.15 -3.48 1.68
N ASP A 226 -18.46 -4.16 0.56
CA ASP A 226 -17.87 -5.48 0.24
C ASP A 226 -16.44 -5.33 -0.27
N LEU A 227 -16.18 -4.27 -1.04
CA LEU A 227 -14.86 -3.95 -1.56
C LEU A 227 -14.65 -2.43 -1.59
N ILE A 228 -13.53 -1.99 -1.08
CA ILE A 228 -13.04 -0.60 -1.16
C ILE A 228 -11.79 -0.61 -2.01
N VAL A 229 -11.80 0.10 -3.11
CA VAL A 229 -10.66 0.24 -4.03
C VAL A 229 -10.04 1.61 -3.85
N CYS A 230 -8.74 1.65 -3.66
CA CYS A 230 -7.98 2.89 -3.56
C CYS A 230 -7.01 2.95 -4.74
N ASP A 231 -7.41 3.62 -5.79
CA ASP A 231 -6.60 3.79 -6.99
C ASP A 231 -5.55 4.89 -6.78
N GLU A 232 -4.37 4.71 -7.39
CA GLU A 232 -3.18 5.52 -7.13
C GLU A 232 -2.89 5.62 -5.61
N ALA A 233 -2.80 4.45 -4.96
CA ALA A 233 -2.68 4.35 -3.50
C ALA A 233 -1.47 5.08 -2.90
N HIS A 234 -0.51 5.52 -3.73
CA HIS A 234 0.57 6.42 -3.30
C HIS A 234 0.05 7.76 -2.72
N TYR A 235 -1.20 8.15 -2.99
CA TYR A 235 -1.86 9.27 -2.33
C TYR A 235 -2.01 9.07 -0.81
N LEU A 236 -1.92 7.83 -0.33
CA LEU A 236 -2.03 7.45 1.09
C LEU A 236 -0.69 7.36 1.83
N LYS A 237 0.42 7.73 1.19
CA LYS A 237 1.78 7.61 1.74
C LYS A 237 2.01 8.39 3.05
N SER A 238 1.33 9.50 3.24
CA SER A 238 1.45 10.33 4.44
C SER A 238 0.36 10.00 5.47
N PRO A 239 0.68 9.38 6.61
CA PRO A 239 -0.31 9.03 7.62
C PRO A 239 -0.98 10.24 8.29
N LYS A 240 -0.36 11.42 8.21
CA LYS A 240 -0.88 12.67 8.76
C LYS A 240 -1.84 13.42 7.81
N ALA A 241 -1.88 13.05 6.54
CA ALA A 241 -2.75 13.69 5.57
C ALA A 241 -4.21 13.31 5.81
N LYS A 242 -5.14 14.26 5.80
CA LYS A 242 -6.58 14.01 6.02
C LYS A 242 -7.14 12.92 5.11
N ARG A 243 -6.72 12.87 3.84
CA ARG A 243 -7.11 11.82 2.90
C ARG A 243 -6.65 10.42 3.33
N SER A 244 -5.42 10.29 3.88
CA SER A 244 -4.92 9.02 4.40
C SER A 244 -5.68 8.61 5.65
N GLN A 245 -5.89 9.54 6.58
CA GLN A 245 -6.67 9.30 7.79
C GLN A 245 -8.12 8.90 7.47
N ALA A 246 -8.71 9.54 6.46
CA ALA A 246 -10.05 9.19 6.02
C ALA A 246 -10.20 7.77 5.45
N VAL A 247 -9.15 7.14 4.98
CA VAL A 247 -9.17 5.75 4.48
C VAL A 247 -8.64 4.77 5.51
N LEU A 248 -7.47 5.06 6.09
CA LEU A 248 -6.70 4.14 6.91
C LEU A 248 -6.93 4.33 8.42
N GLY A 249 -7.65 5.34 8.80
CA GLY A 249 -7.84 5.75 10.19
C GLY A 249 -6.74 6.69 10.68
N GLY A 250 -7.07 7.43 11.72
CA GLY A 250 -6.21 8.42 12.37
C GLY A 250 -6.91 9.77 12.52
N GLY A 251 -6.41 10.61 13.44
CA GLY A 251 -7.10 11.84 13.80
C GLY A 251 -8.52 11.54 14.32
N GLU A 252 -9.51 12.13 13.71
CA GLU A 252 -10.93 11.92 14.03
C GLU A 252 -11.57 10.70 13.36
N PHE A 253 -10.86 10.06 12.38
CA PHE A 253 -11.44 9.00 11.57
C PHE A 253 -11.05 7.62 12.09
N LYS A 254 -12.04 6.72 12.15
CA LYS A 254 -11.79 5.27 12.20
C LYS A 254 -11.40 4.77 10.80
N PRO A 255 -10.64 3.64 10.69
CA PRO A 255 -10.42 3.02 9.38
C PRO A 255 -11.74 2.72 8.68
N LEU A 256 -11.81 2.92 7.37
CA LEU A 256 -12.98 2.46 6.59
C LEU A 256 -13.14 0.94 6.78
N GLU A 257 -14.36 0.49 7.03
CA GLU A 257 -14.68 -0.94 7.17
C GLU A 257 -14.93 -1.58 5.81
N GLY A 258 -14.36 -2.77 5.58
CA GLY A 258 -14.47 -3.53 4.35
C GLY A 258 -13.11 -4.04 3.86
N ARG A 259 -13.16 -4.99 2.90
CA ARG A 259 -11.94 -5.42 2.19
C ARG A 259 -11.40 -4.27 1.37
N LYS A 260 -10.06 -4.11 1.36
CA LYS A 260 -9.41 -3.04 0.61
C LYS A 260 -8.49 -3.59 -0.46
N LEU A 261 -8.58 -3.02 -1.63
CA LEU A 261 -7.63 -3.24 -2.72
C LEU A 261 -6.96 -1.90 -3.05
N PHE A 262 -5.67 -1.83 -2.79
CA PHE A 262 -4.84 -0.69 -3.13
C PHE A 262 -4.22 -0.93 -4.50
N LEU A 263 -4.35 0.03 -5.41
CA LEU A 263 -3.78 -0.02 -6.75
C LEU A 263 -2.73 1.07 -6.90
N THR A 264 -1.56 0.73 -7.43
CA THR A 264 -0.54 1.73 -7.79
C THR A 264 0.44 1.15 -8.80
N GLY A 265 0.83 1.94 -9.80
CA GLY A 265 1.93 1.58 -10.70
C GLY A 265 3.31 1.87 -10.10
N THR A 266 3.36 2.68 -9.06
CA THR A 266 4.59 3.19 -8.42
C THR A 266 4.52 3.00 -6.91
N PRO A 267 4.67 1.76 -6.39
CA PRO A 267 4.56 1.50 -4.96
C PRO A 267 5.65 2.20 -4.15
N LEU A 268 6.85 2.35 -4.74
CA LEU A 268 7.99 3.09 -4.21
C LEU A 268 8.31 4.25 -5.16
N ILE A 269 7.89 5.47 -4.81
CA ILE A 269 8.23 6.65 -5.60
C ILE A 269 9.64 7.10 -5.25
N ASN A 270 9.93 7.28 -3.96
CA ASN A 270 11.21 7.82 -3.51
C ASN A 270 11.88 6.93 -2.43
N ARG A 271 11.13 6.43 -1.45
CA ARG A 271 11.70 5.81 -0.24
C ARG A 271 10.81 4.69 0.32
N PRO A 272 11.40 3.66 0.95
CA PRO A 272 10.64 2.60 1.62
C PRO A 272 9.68 3.13 2.70
N ALA A 273 10.02 4.25 3.36
CA ALA A 273 9.18 4.89 4.36
C ALA A 273 7.78 5.27 3.84
N GLU A 274 7.64 5.54 2.55
CA GLU A 274 6.35 5.88 1.92
C GLU A 274 5.37 4.69 1.87
N LEU A 275 5.90 3.46 1.94
CA LEU A 275 5.08 2.25 2.00
C LEU A 275 4.45 2.01 3.37
N TRP A 276 4.98 2.62 4.43
CA TRP A 276 4.58 2.28 5.80
C TRP A 276 3.06 2.30 6.03
N SER A 277 2.37 3.31 5.52
CA SER A 277 0.91 3.43 5.68
C SER A 277 0.16 2.23 5.12
N LEU A 278 0.56 1.76 3.92
CA LEU A 278 -0.02 0.60 3.26
C LEU A 278 0.40 -0.71 3.93
N VAL A 279 1.67 -0.84 4.30
CA VAL A 279 2.20 -2.00 5.04
C VAL A 279 1.44 -2.19 6.34
N LYS A 280 1.26 -1.13 7.12
CA LYS A 280 0.49 -1.17 8.37
C LYS A 280 -0.97 -1.57 8.15
N ALA A 281 -1.58 -1.14 7.05
CA ALA A 281 -2.96 -1.49 6.73
C ALA A 281 -3.12 -2.92 6.24
N CYS A 282 -2.16 -3.42 5.44
CA CYS A 282 -2.24 -4.75 4.82
C CYS A 282 -1.76 -5.88 5.74
N ASP A 283 -0.72 -5.63 6.53
CA ASP A 283 -0.10 -6.63 7.40
C ASP A 283 0.19 -6.05 8.80
N PRO A 284 -0.85 -5.69 9.57
CA PRO A 284 -0.70 -5.01 10.86
C PRO A 284 0.01 -5.86 11.92
N ASN A 285 0.00 -7.18 11.79
CA ASN A 285 0.55 -8.13 12.75
C ASN A 285 1.92 -8.69 12.32
N GLY A 286 2.27 -8.55 11.05
CA GLY A 286 3.56 -8.96 10.50
C GLY A 286 4.47 -7.77 10.27
N LEU A 287 4.72 -7.44 9.00
CA LEU A 287 5.65 -6.37 8.61
C LEU A 287 5.24 -4.98 9.15
N GLY A 288 3.94 -4.72 9.31
CA GLY A 288 3.36 -3.47 9.82
C GLY A 288 3.21 -3.39 11.33
N SER A 289 3.65 -4.41 12.08
CA SER A 289 3.44 -4.49 13.54
C SER A 289 4.23 -3.45 14.33
N HIS A 290 5.46 -3.13 13.91
CA HIS A 290 6.37 -2.26 14.65
C HIS A 290 6.98 -1.19 13.77
N TRP A 291 6.57 0.06 13.98
CA TRP A 291 7.07 1.22 13.22
C TRP A 291 8.60 1.33 13.26
N HIS A 292 9.20 1.25 14.45
CA HIS A 292 10.65 1.39 14.60
C HIS A 292 11.42 0.31 13.84
N ARG A 293 11.06 -0.98 14.00
CA ARG A 293 11.73 -2.09 13.32
C ARG A 293 11.69 -1.96 11.80
N PHE A 294 10.55 -1.54 11.24
CA PHE A 294 10.41 -1.32 9.80
C PHE A 294 11.35 -0.21 9.33
N HIS A 295 11.33 0.94 10.03
CA HIS A 295 12.09 2.10 9.59
C HIS A 295 13.59 1.96 9.82
N GLU A 296 14.03 1.38 10.93
CA GLU A 296 15.44 1.07 11.19
C GLU A 296 16.00 0.09 10.16
N ARG A 297 15.24 -0.98 9.83
CA ARG A 297 15.72 -2.01 8.92
C ARG A 297 15.72 -1.59 7.46
N TYR A 298 14.64 -0.94 7.00
CA TYR A 298 14.44 -0.67 5.57
C TYR A 298 14.68 0.78 5.16
N CYS A 299 14.64 1.73 6.13
CA CYS A 299 14.78 3.16 5.84
C CYS A 299 16.04 3.78 6.48
N GLU A 300 16.93 2.98 7.08
CA GLU A 300 18.07 3.47 7.85
C GLU A 300 17.65 4.52 8.90
N GLY A 301 16.47 4.29 9.48
CA GLY A 301 15.84 5.23 10.40
C GLY A 301 16.67 5.47 11.64
N HIS A 302 17.03 6.72 11.89
CA HIS A 302 17.73 7.16 13.10
C HIS A 302 17.21 8.53 13.54
N LYS A 303 17.39 8.81 14.83
CA LYS A 303 17.08 10.14 15.35
C LYS A 303 18.17 11.14 14.93
N ASN A 304 17.73 12.27 14.41
CA ASN A 304 18.62 13.39 14.17
C ASN A 304 18.89 14.19 15.48
N GLU A 305 19.82 15.11 15.43
CA GLU A 305 20.22 15.96 16.57
C GLU A 305 19.05 16.77 17.19
N TRP A 306 17.99 16.98 16.42
CA TRP A 306 16.77 17.71 16.82
C TRP A 306 15.65 16.80 17.35
N GLY A 307 15.94 15.51 17.58
CA GLY A 307 14.98 14.53 18.08
C GLY A 307 13.97 14.02 17.03
N GLY A 308 14.03 14.52 15.79
CA GLY A 308 13.23 14.03 14.67
C GLY A 308 13.81 12.74 14.07
N TRP A 309 12.98 11.96 13.37
CA TRP A 309 13.42 10.79 12.63
C TRP A 309 13.89 11.15 11.23
N ASN A 310 15.10 10.72 10.88
CA ASN A 310 15.57 10.69 9.50
C ASN A 310 15.17 9.33 8.88
N LEU A 311 14.40 9.36 7.79
CA LEU A 311 13.86 8.18 7.11
C LEU A 311 14.20 8.22 5.62
N THR A 312 15.33 8.83 5.26
CA THR A 312 15.70 9.06 3.85
C THR A 312 16.45 7.89 3.23
N GLY A 313 16.93 6.97 4.04
CA GLY A 313 17.70 5.81 3.58
C GLY A 313 16.84 4.72 2.94
N ALA A 314 17.52 3.78 2.29
CA ALA A 314 16.93 2.59 1.68
C ALA A 314 17.91 1.42 1.85
N ARG A 315 17.49 0.38 2.56
CA ARG A 315 18.32 -0.77 2.89
C ARG A 315 17.50 -2.06 2.84
N HIS A 316 18.15 -3.19 2.62
CA HIS A 316 17.51 -4.52 2.57
C HIS A 316 16.26 -4.58 1.65
N LEU A 317 16.33 -3.91 0.48
CA LEU A 317 15.18 -3.79 -0.42
C LEU A 317 14.75 -5.14 -1.01
N ASP A 318 15.69 -6.04 -1.28
CA ASP A 318 15.40 -7.38 -1.79
C ASP A 318 14.61 -8.19 -0.76
N GLU A 319 15.03 -8.14 0.52
CA GLU A 319 14.27 -8.76 1.61
C GLU A 319 12.88 -8.16 1.75
N LEU A 320 12.77 -6.83 1.69
CA LEU A 320 11.50 -6.14 1.75
C LEU A 320 10.57 -6.57 0.61
N GLN A 321 11.11 -6.65 -0.62
CA GLN A 321 10.36 -7.09 -1.79
C GLN A 321 9.83 -8.52 -1.61
N VAL A 322 10.69 -9.44 -1.19
CA VAL A 322 10.27 -10.84 -0.92
C VAL A 322 9.15 -10.88 0.11
N LYS A 323 9.30 -10.16 1.22
CA LYS A 323 8.26 -10.13 2.28
C LYS A 323 6.94 -9.51 1.83
N LEU A 324 6.98 -8.44 1.04
CA LEU A 324 5.77 -7.81 0.50
C LEU A 324 5.05 -8.77 -0.46
N ARG A 325 5.79 -9.41 -1.39
CA ARG A 325 5.22 -10.28 -2.43
C ARG A 325 4.76 -11.63 -1.88
N SER A 326 5.41 -12.17 -0.87
CA SER A 326 4.96 -13.39 -0.19
C SER A 326 3.75 -13.17 0.72
N SER A 327 3.40 -11.92 1.05
CA SER A 327 2.27 -11.61 1.92
C SER A 327 1.09 -10.98 1.17
N PHE A 328 1.12 -9.70 0.93
CA PHE A 328 -0.07 -8.95 0.48
C PHE A 328 0.12 -8.16 -0.81
N MET A 329 1.30 -8.20 -1.46
CA MET A 329 1.59 -7.43 -2.66
C MET A 329 1.71 -8.32 -3.89
N MET A 330 1.01 -7.97 -4.96
CA MET A 330 1.27 -8.41 -6.32
C MET A 330 2.09 -7.35 -7.03
N ARG A 331 3.15 -7.76 -7.73
CA ARG A 331 3.97 -6.88 -8.56
C ARG A 331 4.39 -7.57 -9.83
N ARG A 332 4.03 -7.01 -10.97
CA ARG A 332 4.44 -7.46 -12.31
C ARG A 332 4.95 -6.28 -13.10
N ARG A 333 5.96 -6.52 -13.91
CA ARG A 333 6.48 -5.55 -14.87
C ARG A 333 5.80 -5.78 -16.21
N THR A 334 5.68 -4.74 -16.99
CA THR A 334 5.12 -4.82 -18.35
C THR A 334 5.92 -5.79 -19.21
N ASP A 335 7.25 -5.73 -19.15
CA ASP A 335 8.14 -6.64 -19.88
C ASP A 335 7.98 -8.11 -19.49
N ASP A 336 7.47 -8.38 -18.28
CA ASP A 336 7.28 -9.74 -17.79
C ASP A 336 6.00 -10.40 -18.29
N VAL A 337 4.98 -9.62 -18.69
CA VAL A 337 3.63 -10.13 -18.98
C VAL A 337 3.12 -9.81 -20.39
N LEU A 338 3.74 -8.91 -21.12
CA LEU A 338 3.23 -8.41 -22.38
C LEU A 338 4.26 -8.54 -23.51
N ASP A 339 4.57 -9.78 -23.92
CA ASP A 339 5.45 -10.05 -25.07
C ASP A 339 4.90 -9.50 -26.40
N GLN A 340 3.62 -9.13 -26.43
CA GLN A 340 2.92 -8.66 -27.64
C GLN A 340 2.76 -7.15 -27.72
N LEU A 341 3.27 -6.38 -26.77
CA LEU A 341 3.23 -4.93 -26.88
C LEU A 341 4.23 -4.45 -27.93
N PRO A 342 3.82 -3.49 -28.80
CA PRO A 342 4.75 -2.86 -29.72
C PRO A 342 5.85 -2.16 -28.94
N ALA A 343 7.07 -2.18 -29.49
CA ALA A 343 8.21 -1.51 -28.87
C ALA A 343 7.90 -0.04 -28.57
N ILE A 344 8.25 0.43 -27.36
CA ILE A 344 8.05 1.82 -26.95
C ILE A 344 8.91 2.70 -27.86
N ARG A 345 8.28 3.49 -28.73
CA ARG A 345 8.97 4.52 -29.50
C ARG A 345 8.93 5.82 -28.71
N ARG A 346 10.09 6.26 -28.27
CA ARG A 346 10.26 7.59 -27.66
C ARG A 346 10.71 8.55 -28.75
N GLN A 347 9.91 9.60 -29.02
CA GLN A 347 10.25 10.68 -29.94
C GLN A 347 10.40 11.95 -29.14
N ALA A 348 11.58 12.56 -29.19
CA ALA A 348 11.78 13.90 -28.68
C ALA A 348 11.28 14.89 -29.76
N ILE A 349 10.22 15.61 -29.43
CA ILE A 349 9.74 16.70 -30.28
C ILE A 349 10.30 18.00 -29.71
N VAL A 350 11.21 18.62 -30.46
CA VAL A 350 11.72 19.95 -30.11
C VAL A 350 10.67 20.97 -30.54
N LEU A 351 10.02 21.58 -29.57
CA LEU A 351 9.07 22.66 -29.85
C LEU A 351 9.86 23.96 -30.15
N PRO A 352 9.48 24.70 -31.21
CA PRO A 352 10.08 25.99 -31.48
C PRO A 352 9.77 26.98 -30.35
N VAL A 353 10.72 27.76 -29.97
CA VAL A 353 10.68 28.69 -28.81
C VAL A 353 9.77 29.90 -29.01
N ASN A 354 9.02 29.99 -30.08
CA ASN A 354 7.99 30.96 -30.45
C ASN A 354 7.89 32.21 -29.56
N GLY A 355 8.92 33.07 -29.57
CA GLY A 355 8.91 34.33 -28.82
C GLY A 355 9.23 34.24 -27.31
N ASN A 356 9.44 33.07 -26.77
CA ASN A 356 9.75 32.88 -25.33
C ASN A 356 11.24 32.66 -25.04
N ALA A 357 12.13 33.03 -25.97
CA ALA A 357 13.57 32.84 -25.81
C ALA A 357 14.10 33.50 -24.52
N ASP A 358 13.62 34.72 -24.23
CA ASP A 358 14.02 35.44 -23.01
C ASP A 358 13.59 34.77 -21.72
N LEU A 359 12.39 34.15 -21.70
CA LEU A 359 11.89 33.40 -20.53
C LEU A 359 12.68 32.13 -20.31
N ILE A 360 13.02 31.40 -21.37
CA ILE A 360 13.84 30.18 -21.30
C ILE A 360 15.26 30.52 -20.85
N HIS A 361 15.83 31.63 -21.39
CA HIS A 361 17.14 32.09 -20.95
C HIS A 361 17.15 32.52 -19.48
N ALA A 362 16.08 33.17 -19.00
CA ALA A 362 15.92 33.55 -17.61
C ALA A 362 15.77 32.29 -16.70
N GLU A 363 15.06 31.26 -17.16
CA GLU A 363 14.97 29.99 -16.43
C GLU A 363 16.33 29.31 -16.34
N GLN A 364 17.07 29.25 -17.44
CA GLN A 364 18.41 28.64 -17.47
C GLN A 364 19.37 29.37 -16.54
N GLN A 365 19.39 30.69 -16.54
CA GLN A 365 20.22 31.50 -15.63
C GLN A 365 19.86 31.26 -14.17
N ALA A 366 18.56 31.18 -13.86
CA ALA A 366 18.10 30.88 -12.49
C ALA A 366 18.50 29.44 -12.05
N TYR A 367 18.48 28.49 -12.98
CA TYR A 367 18.94 27.13 -12.75
C TYR A 367 20.43 27.06 -12.48
N ASP A 368 21.25 27.71 -13.32
CA ASP A 368 22.71 27.74 -13.18
C ASP A 368 23.13 28.39 -11.86
N THR A 369 22.46 29.48 -11.48
CA THR A 369 22.68 30.16 -10.20
C THR A 369 22.34 29.23 -9.01
N HIS A 370 21.23 28.51 -9.09
CA HIS A 370 20.84 27.56 -8.05
C HIS A 370 21.85 26.41 -7.90
N GLU A 371 22.32 25.83 -9.01
CA GLU A 371 23.31 24.74 -8.98
C GLU A 371 24.67 25.23 -8.48
N GLN A 372 25.09 26.43 -8.84
CA GLN A 372 26.34 27.04 -8.35
C GLN A 372 26.30 27.21 -6.81
N ILE A 373 25.24 27.82 -6.28
CA ILE A 373 25.09 27.99 -4.81
C ILE A 373 25.06 26.64 -4.09
N LYS A 374 24.49 25.61 -4.71
CA LYS A 374 24.44 24.27 -4.16
C LYS A 374 25.83 23.62 -4.12
N GLN A 375 26.65 23.79 -5.15
CA GLN A 375 28.04 23.36 -5.17
C GLN A 375 28.86 24.08 -4.13
N ASP A 376 28.76 25.41 -4.04
CA ASP A 376 29.45 26.22 -3.05
C ASP A 376 29.08 25.80 -1.60
N LEU A 377 27.81 25.40 -1.37
CA LEU A 377 27.36 24.88 -0.09
C LEU A 377 27.99 23.53 0.26
N GLU A 378 28.14 22.64 -0.73
CA GLU A 378 28.78 21.34 -0.52
C GLU A 378 30.30 21.49 -0.30
N GLU A 379 30.93 22.44 -0.97
CA GLU A 379 32.35 22.77 -0.74
C GLU A 379 32.58 23.40 0.65
N ALA A 380 31.71 24.33 1.03
CA ALA A 380 31.78 24.96 2.35
C ALA A 380 31.62 23.95 3.48
N LYS A 381 30.82 22.91 3.32
CA LYS A 381 30.68 21.82 4.29
C LYS A 381 31.94 20.95 4.44
N LYS A 382 32.81 20.93 3.44
CA LYS A 382 34.04 20.14 3.42
C LYS A 382 35.26 20.92 3.92
N SER A 383 35.17 22.26 4.00
CA SER A 383 36.26 23.09 4.49
C SER A 383 36.30 23.10 6.04
N MET A 384 37.48 23.21 6.63
CA MET A 384 37.69 23.25 8.10
C MET A 384 38.01 24.68 8.56
N ASP A 385 37.28 25.69 8.12
CA ASP A 385 37.54 27.09 8.39
C ASP A 385 36.75 27.57 9.62
N ASP A 386 37.34 28.47 10.45
CA ASP A 386 36.74 28.93 11.71
C ASP A 386 35.43 29.75 11.54
N ASP A 387 35.11 30.22 10.32
CA ASP A 387 33.90 31.00 10.03
C ASP A 387 32.85 30.20 9.21
N ILE A 388 32.95 28.88 9.27
CA ILE A 388 32.18 27.96 8.41
C ILE A 388 30.66 28.03 8.66
N GLU A 389 30.24 28.21 9.91
CA GLU A 389 28.81 28.26 10.26
C GLU A 389 28.09 29.47 9.68
N SER A 390 28.75 30.63 9.71
CA SER A 390 28.23 31.87 9.14
C SER A 390 28.09 31.74 7.62
N ARG A 391 29.10 31.20 6.95
CA ARG A 391 29.12 30.97 5.50
C ARG A 391 28.06 29.95 5.06
N ILE A 392 27.91 28.84 5.77
CA ILE A 392 26.84 27.83 5.51
C ILE A 392 25.45 28.45 5.70
N LYS A 393 25.25 29.28 6.70
CA LYS A 393 23.97 29.96 6.94
C LYS A 393 23.63 30.94 5.81
N GLN A 394 24.60 31.71 5.30
CA GLN A 394 24.43 32.59 4.16
C GLN A 394 24.09 31.81 2.88
N LEU A 395 24.84 30.77 2.57
CA LEU A 395 24.61 29.91 1.39
C LEU A 395 23.25 29.23 1.41
N ARG A 396 22.80 28.73 2.59
CA ARG A 396 21.44 28.18 2.76
C ARG A 396 20.35 29.21 2.52
N SER A 397 20.55 30.45 2.91
CA SER A 397 19.60 31.53 2.65
C SER A 397 19.58 31.88 1.17
N GLY A 398 20.74 31.97 0.52
CA GLY A 398 20.88 32.17 -0.93
C GLY A 398 20.23 31.06 -1.73
N LEU A 399 20.41 29.81 -1.33
CA LEU A 399 19.80 28.65 -1.99
C LEU A 399 18.26 28.69 -1.94
N LYS A 400 17.67 29.13 -0.83
CA LYS A 400 16.20 29.30 -0.72
C LYS A 400 15.68 30.39 -1.66
N LEU A 401 16.41 31.50 -1.78
CA LEU A 401 16.05 32.60 -2.71
C LEU A 401 16.16 32.14 -4.14
N ALA A 402 17.28 31.53 -4.54
CA ALA A 402 17.51 30.99 -5.88
C ALA A 402 16.46 29.96 -6.28
N PHE A 403 16.08 29.06 -5.37
CA PHE A 403 14.98 28.10 -5.59
C PHE A 403 13.64 28.80 -5.81
N GLY A 404 13.36 29.86 -5.07
CA GLY A 404 12.17 30.68 -5.26
C GLY A 404 12.12 31.37 -6.64
N GLU A 405 13.24 31.87 -7.10
CA GLU A 405 13.36 32.50 -8.43
C GLU A 405 13.24 31.47 -9.55
N LEU A 406 13.91 30.34 -9.45
CA LEU A 406 13.78 29.23 -10.40
C LEU A 406 12.32 28.73 -10.47
N SER A 407 11.64 28.61 -9.35
CA SER A 407 10.21 28.22 -9.32
C SER A 407 9.32 29.25 -10.00
N LYS A 408 9.62 30.55 -9.86
CA LYS A 408 8.90 31.63 -10.55
C LYS A 408 9.18 31.63 -12.06
N ALA A 409 10.44 31.43 -12.44
CA ALA A 409 10.84 31.36 -13.85
C ALA A 409 10.14 30.20 -14.56
N ARG A 410 10.16 28.98 -13.96
CA ARG A 410 9.46 27.80 -14.48
C ARG A 410 7.96 28.00 -14.67
N LYS A 411 7.30 28.72 -13.75
CA LYS A 411 5.88 29.05 -13.90
C LYS A 411 5.56 30.04 -15.01
N ARG A 412 6.54 30.79 -15.50
CA ARG A 412 6.37 31.74 -16.63
C ARG A 412 6.64 31.07 -17.97
N VAL A 413 7.41 29.99 -17.98
CA VAL A 413 7.74 29.21 -19.19
C VAL A 413 6.69 28.16 -19.50
N GLY A 414 6.07 27.54 -18.47
CA GLY A 414 4.98 26.55 -18.61
C GLY A 414 3.63 27.17 -18.46
#